data_7df0284aa13e8eb916585e23b39ebb86
#
_entry.id   7df0284aa13e8eb916585e23b39ebb86
#
_cell.length_a   1.000
_cell.length_b   1.000
_cell.length_c   1.000
_cell.angle_alpha   90.00
_cell.angle_beta   90.00
_cell.angle_gamma   90.00
#
_symmetry.space_group_name_H-M   'P 1'
#
loop_
_entity.id
_entity.type
_entity.pdbx_description
1 polymer ?
#
loop_
_entity_poly.entity_id
_entity_poly.type
_entity_poly.pdbx_seq_one_letter_code
_entity_poly.pdbx_strand_id
1 'polypeptide(L)'
;KNLLTEDGQMVCLIKPQFEAGREKVGKKGVVRDRAVHEEVIRMVMDYASSIDFYPLALDFSPVKGPEGNIEYLLFLSKNKQDQEIVDASSIDIKAVVTASHDTLDKEPGNE
;
A
#
# COMPACT_ATOMS: atom_id res chain seq x y z
N LYS A 1 1.83 6.43 8.06
CA LYS A 1 1.94 7.85 8.32
C LYS A 1 1.82 8.65 7.03
N ASN A 2 1.13 9.78 7.09
CA ASN A 2 0.80 10.54 5.88
C ASN A 2 1.52 11.87 5.87
N LEU A 3 2.04 12.24 4.70
CA LEU A 3 2.68 13.53 4.48
C LEU A 3 1.97 14.24 3.35
N LEU A 4 1.44 15.44 3.64
CA LEU A 4 0.75 16.26 2.64
C LEU A 4 1.74 17.29 2.09
N THR A 5 1.86 17.35 0.77
CA THR A 5 2.72 18.33 0.12
C THR A 5 1.97 19.65 -0.07
N GLU A 6 2.71 20.67 -0.49
CA GLU A 6 2.12 21.98 -0.75
C GLU A 6 1.13 21.95 -1.91
N ASP A 7 1.29 21.01 -2.83
CA ASP A 7 0.42 20.87 -3.99
C ASP A 7 -0.87 20.10 -3.68
N GLY A 8 -1.06 19.71 -2.44
CA GLY A 8 -2.21 18.91 -2.06
C GLY A 8 -2.03 17.43 -2.32
N GLN A 9 -0.82 17.00 -2.63
CA GLN A 9 -0.50 15.60 -2.78
C GLN A 9 0.03 15.02 -1.48
N MET A 10 -0.23 13.73 -1.27
CA MET A 10 0.31 13.09 -0.07
C MET A 10 0.68 11.65 -0.37
N VAL A 11 1.57 11.13 0.45
CA VAL A 11 1.95 9.73 0.45
C VAL A 11 1.34 9.08 1.69
N CYS A 12 0.62 7.99 1.46
CA CYS A 12 0.03 7.20 2.53
C CYS A 12 0.81 5.89 2.61
N LEU A 13 1.37 5.62 3.78
CA LEU A 13 2.11 4.38 3.99
C LEU A 13 1.13 3.32 4.48
N ILE A 14 0.97 2.25 3.70
CA ILE A 14 0.05 1.17 4.02
C ILE A 14 0.82 0.06 4.70
N LYS A 15 0.42 -0.27 5.91
CA LYS A 15 1.06 -1.28 6.74
C LYS A 15 0.08 -2.41 7.01
N PRO A 16 0.11 -3.48 6.21
CA PRO A 16 -0.86 -4.57 6.37
C PRO A 16 -0.91 -5.14 7.79
N GLN A 17 0.22 -5.15 8.48
CA GLN A 17 0.26 -5.67 9.85
C GLN A 17 -0.60 -4.87 10.82
N PHE A 18 -0.91 -3.62 10.49
CA PHE A 18 -1.77 -2.78 11.33
C PHE A 18 -3.19 -2.67 10.79
N GLU A 19 -3.36 -2.85 9.47
CA GLU A 19 -4.66 -2.63 8.83
C GLU A 19 -5.49 -3.89 8.70
N ALA A 20 -4.85 -5.07 8.75
CA ALA A 20 -5.50 -6.32 8.37
C ALA A 20 -6.38 -6.92 9.44
N GLY A 21 -6.29 -6.48 10.67
CA GLY A 21 -7.00 -7.12 11.77
C GLY A 21 -6.18 -8.27 12.35
N ARG A 22 -6.42 -8.55 13.62
CA ARG A 22 -5.59 -9.49 14.38
C ARG A 22 -5.54 -10.88 13.82
N GLU A 23 -6.69 -11.37 13.38
CA GLU A 23 -6.79 -12.76 12.96
C GLU A 23 -6.01 -13.03 11.68
N LYS A 24 -5.64 -11.98 10.94
CA LYS A 24 -4.92 -12.15 9.69
C LYS A 24 -3.42 -11.88 9.82
N VAL A 25 -2.97 -11.57 11.04
CA VAL A 25 -1.56 -11.34 11.31
C VAL A 25 -0.96 -12.62 11.85
N GLY A 26 0.12 -13.05 11.23
CA GLY A 26 0.78 -14.27 11.64
C GLY A 26 1.59 -14.11 12.92
N LYS A 27 2.28 -15.16 13.30
CA LYS A 27 3.19 -15.12 14.44
C LYS A 27 4.25 -14.07 14.17
N LYS A 28 4.71 -13.42 15.23
CA LYS A 28 5.73 -12.36 15.15
C LYS A 28 5.23 -11.10 14.45
N GLY A 29 3.92 -10.94 14.30
CA GLY A 29 3.36 -9.71 13.77
C GLY A 29 3.59 -9.50 12.29
N VAL A 30 3.69 -10.58 11.51
CA VAL A 30 3.95 -10.49 10.08
C VAL A 30 2.75 -10.96 9.29
N VAL A 31 2.35 -10.16 8.30
CA VAL A 31 1.30 -10.53 7.35
C VAL A 31 1.97 -10.99 6.07
N ARG A 32 1.83 -12.27 5.73
CA ARG A 32 2.50 -12.85 4.56
C ARG A 32 1.59 -13.16 3.39
N ASP A 33 0.28 -13.23 3.63
CA ASP A 33 -0.70 -13.63 2.62
C ASP A 33 -0.88 -12.50 1.60
N ARG A 34 -0.58 -12.79 0.33
CA ARG A 34 -0.71 -11.80 -0.75
C ARG A 34 -2.14 -11.32 -0.89
N ALA A 35 -3.12 -12.21 -0.72
CA ALA A 35 -4.52 -11.81 -0.81
C ALA A 35 -4.89 -10.82 0.28
N VAL A 36 -4.32 -10.95 1.46
CA VAL A 36 -4.56 -9.99 2.54
C VAL A 36 -3.94 -8.65 2.19
N HIS A 37 -2.75 -8.65 1.60
CA HIS A 37 -2.13 -7.41 1.15
C HIS A 37 -3.01 -6.68 0.13
N GLU A 38 -3.56 -7.42 -0.85
CA GLU A 38 -4.45 -6.84 -1.84
C GLU A 38 -5.71 -6.27 -1.20
N GLU A 39 -6.27 -7.01 -0.26
CA GLU A 39 -7.48 -6.58 0.45
C GLU A 39 -7.25 -5.29 1.22
N VAL A 40 -6.13 -5.22 1.94
CA VAL A 40 -5.80 -4.04 2.73
C VAL A 40 -5.60 -2.82 1.84
N ILE A 41 -4.87 -3.00 0.74
CA ILE A 41 -4.62 -1.89 -0.18
C ILE A 41 -5.95 -1.37 -0.74
N ARG A 42 -6.83 -2.27 -1.16
CA ARG A 42 -8.13 -1.88 -1.70
C ARG A 42 -8.96 -1.14 -0.66
N MET A 43 -8.94 -1.63 0.57
CA MET A 43 -9.67 -0.99 1.67
C MET A 43 -9.18 0.43 1.90
N VAL A 44 -7.86 0.63 1.91
CA VAL A 44 -7.29 1.96 2.11
C VAL A 44 -7.62 2.88 0.94
N MET A 45 -7.55 2.36 -0.30
CA MET A 45 -7.90 3.16 -1.47
C MET A 45 -9.37 3.57 -1.45
N ASP A 46 -10.25 2.64 -1.07
CA ASP A 46 -11.68 2.94 -0.99
C ASP A 46 -11.97 3.99 0.08
N TYR A 47 -11.30 3.88 1.21
CA TYR A 47 -11.46 4.87 2.27
C TYR A 47 -10.98 6.24 1.81
N ALA A 48 -9.82 6.30 1.16
CA ALA A 48 -9.28 7.57 0.67
C ALA A 48 -10.26 8.22 -0.30
N SER A 49 -10.84 7.42 -1.20
CA SER A 49 -11.82 7.92 -2.15
C SER A 49 -13.06 8.49 -1.44
N SER A 50 -13.46 7.86 -0.34
CA SER A 50 -14.65 8.28 0.40
C SER A 50 -14.46 9.63 1.09
N ILE A 51 -13.21 10.06 1.29
CA ILE A 51 -12.90 11.36 1.89
C ILE A 51 -12.24 12.30 0.89
N ASP A 52 -12.50 12.06 -0.39
CA ASP A 52 -12.10 12.95 -1.49
C ASP A 52 -10.59 13.07 -1.68
N PHE A 53 -9.88 11.97 -1.47
CA PHE A 53 -8.50 11.85 -1.88
C PHE A 53 -8.46 10.96 -3.12
N TYR A 54 -7.77 11.41 -4.16
CA TYR A 54 -7.79 10.78 -5.47
C TYR A 54 -6.46 10.07 -5.75
N PRO A 55 -6.48 8.86 -6.33
CA PRO A 55 -5.25 8.09 -6.51
C PRO A 55 -4.36 8.65 -7.60
N LEU A 56 -3.06 8.63 -7.34
CA LEU A 56 -2.05 9.01 -8.32
C LEU A 56 -1.22 7.80 -8.73
N ALA A 57 -0.80 6.99 -7.78
CA ALA A 57 0.04 5.81 -8.03
C ALA A 57 0.08 4.93 -6.81
N LEU A 58 0.45 3.69 -7.02
CA LEU A 58 0.67 2.72 -5.96
C LEU A 58 2.00 2.02 -6.21
N ASP A 59 2.81 1.88 -5.18
CA ASP A 59 4.06 1.15 -5.28
C ASP A 59 4.32 0.46 -3.94
N PHE A 60 5.35 -0.36 -3.88
CA PHE A 60 5.74 -0.95 -2.61
C PHE A 60 7.02 -0.29 -2.10
N SER A 61 7.16 -0.28 -0.77
CA SER A 61 8.36 0.26 -0.15
C SER A 61 9.56 -0.64 -0.48
N PRO A 62 10.70 -0.07 -0.87
CA PRO A 62 11.86 -0.88 -1.21
C PRO A 62 12.51 -1.57 -0.02
N VAL A 63 12.13 -1.18 1.19
CA VAL A 63 12.64 -1.82 2.41
C VAL A 63 11.47 -2.38 3.21
N LYS A 64 11.70 -3.51 3.86
CA LYS A 64 10.68 -4.09 4.72
C LYS A 64 10.58 -3.30 6.02
N GLY A 65 9.37 -3.25 6.55
CA GLY A 65 9.12 -2.64 7.85
C GLY A 65 9.42 -3.59 8.99
N PRO A 66 8.89 -3.29 10.17
CA PRO A 66 9.16 -4.11 11.36
C PRO A 66 8.81 -5.57 11.14
N GLU A 67 9.62 -6.45 11.72
CA GLU A 67 9.43 -7.90 11.67
C GLU A 67 9.46 -8.46 10.26
N GLY A 68 9.91 -7.68 9.28
CA GLY A 68 9.98 -8.12 7.90
C GLY A 68 8.69 -7.92 7.12
N ASN A 69 7.80 -7.08 7.59
CA ASN A 69 6.55 -6.79 6.87
C ASN A 69 6.81 -5.99 5.60
N ILE A 70 6.13 -6.36 4.51
CA ILE A 70 6.13 -5.58 3.28
C ILE A 70 5.11 -4.46 3.44
N GLU A 71 5.50 -3.25 3.08
CA GLU A 71 4.63 -2.07 3.18
C GLU A 71 4.48 -1.43 1.82
N TYR A 72 3.42 -0.63 1.66
CA TYR A 72 3.08 -0.06 0.36
C TYR A 72 2.95 1.45 0.46
N LEU A 73 3.18 2.11 -0.67
CA LEU A 73 3.11 3.56 -0.79
C LEU A 73 1.96 3.89 -1.73
N LEU A 74 0.96 4.58 -1.20
CA LEU A 74 -0.17 5.04 -2.01
C LEU A 74 -0.07 6.55 -2.13
N PHE A 75 0.08 7.01 -3.37
CA PHE A 75 0.21 8.44 -3.68
C PHE A 75 -1.17 8.97 -4.04
N LEU A 76 -1.57 10.05 -3.36
CA LEU A 76 -2.92 10.60 -3.45
C LEU A 76 -2.87 12.09 -3.70
N SER A 77 -3.92 12.63 -4.30
CA SER A 77 -4.08 14.08 -4.45
C SER A 77 -5.38 14.49 -3.79
N LYS A 78 -5.34 15.58 -3.05
CA LYS A 78 -6.53 16.21 -2.50
C LYS A 78 -7.17 17.16 -3.51
N ASN A 79 -6.46 17.51 -4.56
CA ASN A 79 -6.91 18.46 -5.57
C ASN A 79 -7.60 17.71 -6.70
N LYS A 80 -8.92 17.87 -6.81
CA LYS A 80 -9.72 17.22 -7.82
C LYS A 80 -9.28 17.57 -9.25
N GLN A 81 -8.63 18.72 -9.43
CA GLN A 81 -8.18 19.18 -10.73
C GLN A 81 -6.77 18.69 -11.09
N ASP A 82 -6.14 17.94 -10.22
CA ASP A 82 -4.79 17.42 -10.46
C ASP A 82 -4.82 16.52 -11.70
N GLN A 83 -3.99 16.86 -12.69
CA GLN A 83 -3.96 16.13 -13.95
C GLN A 83 -3.29 14.76 -13.83
N GLU A 84 -2.59 14.51 -12.74
CA GLU A 84 -1.93 13.23 -12.53
C GLU A 84 -2.85 12.18 -11.92
N ILE A 85 -4.08 12.55 -11.54
CA ILE A 85 -5.04 11.60 -10.98
C ILE A 85 -5.34 10.54 -12.02
N VAL A 86 -5.31 9.28 -11.59
CA VAL A 86 -5.65 8.15 -12.44
C VAL A 86 -6.95 7.53 -11.95
N ASP A 87 -7.60 6.77 -12.82
CA ASP A 87 -8.76 5.98 -12.44
C ASP A 87 -8.27 4.88 -11.48
N ALA A 88 -8.93 4.75 -10.34
CA ALA A 88 -8.54 3.74 -9.35
C ALA A 88 -8.54 2.34 -9.97
N SER A 89 -9.43 2.08 -10.91
CA SER A 89 -9.50 0.78 -11.56
C SER A 89 -8.30 0.52 -12.48
N SER A 90 -7.54 1.57 -12.84
CA SER A 90 -6.35 1.40 -13.68
C SER A 90 -5.13 0.97 -12.87
N ILE A 91 -5.19 1.04 -11.55
CA ILE A 91 -4.09 0.62 -10.69
C ILE A 91 -4.17 -0.89 -10.50
N ASP A 92 -3.14 -1.58 -10.95
CA ASP A 92 -3.09 -3.05 -10.85
C ASP A 92 -2.51 -3.43 -9.49
N ILE A 93 -3.38 -3.52 -8.49
CA ILE A 93 -2.98 -3.84 -7.12
C ILE A 93 -2.28 -5.19 -7.08
N LYS A 94 -2.82 -6.17 -7.79
CA LYS A 94 -2.25 -7.52 -7.79
C LYS A 94 -0.83 -7.52 -8.32
N ALA A 95 -0.56 -6.74 -9.37
CA ALA A 95 0.77 -6.67 -9.94
C ALA A 95 1.77 -6.06 -8.95
N VAL A 96 1.36 -5.01 -8.22
CA VAL A 96 2.22 -4.39 -7.23
C VAL A 96 2.52 -5.35 -6.09
N VAL A 97 1.50 -6.05 -5.60
CA VAL A 97 1.68 -7.04 -4.53
C VAL A 97 2.60 -8.17 -5.00
N THR A 98 2.38 -8.68 -6.19
CA THR A 98 3.23 -9.73 -6.74
C THR A 98 4.68 -9.26 -6.85
N ALA A 99 4.89 -8.06 -7.38
CA ALA A 99 6.23 -7.52 -7.52
C ALA A 99 6.92 -7.33 -6.16
N SER A 100 6.16 -6.90 -5.16
CA SER A 100 6.74 -6.69 -3.82
C SER A 100 7.22 -8.01 -3.22
N HIS A 101 6.40 -9.06 -3.32
CA HIS A 101 6.78 -10.36 -2.78
C HIS A 101 7.93 -10.96 -3.58
N ASP A 102 7.90 -10.83 -4.90
CA ASP A 102 8.97 -11.37 -5.74
C ASP A 102 10.30 -10.66 -5.48
N THR A 103 10.25 -9.38 -5.22
CA THR A 103 11.47 -8.60 -5.01
C THR A 103 12.02 -8.77 -3.60
N LEU A 104 11.15 -8.63 -2.59
CA LEU A 104 11.60 -8.55 -1.20
C LEU A 104 11.76 -9.91 -0.54
N ASP A 105 10.98 -10.90 -0.98
CA ASP A 105 11.03 -12.22 -0.38
C ASP A 105 12.06 -13.14 -1.02
N LYS A 106 12.80 -12.65 -2.01
CA LYS A 106 13.86 -13.43 -2.66
C LYS A 106 15.23 -13.24 -2.05
N GLU A 107 15.31 -12.52 -0.96
CA GLU A 107 16.60 -12.27 -0.33
C GLU A 107 17.21 -13.58 0.16
N PRO A 108 18.54 -13.71 0.07
CA PRO A 108 19.20 -14.99 0.42
C PRO A 108 18.89 -15.49 1.82
N GLY A 109 18.67 -14.62 2.75
CA GLY A 109 18.37 -15.04 4.13
C GLY A 109 16.99 -15.58 4.35
N ASN A 110 16.14 -15.57 3.34
CA ASN A 110 14.76 -15.98 3.46
C ASN A 110 14.49 -17.41 3.04
N GLU A 111 15.46 -18.08 2.59
CA GLU A 111 15.29 -19.45 2.10
C GLU A 111 15.28 -20.49 3.17
#